data_27e74249d86634d0a3abdc904ebee215
#
_entry.id   27e74249d86634d0a3abdc904ebee215
#
_cell.length_a   1.000
_cell.length_b   1.000
_cell.length_c   1.000
_cell.angle_alpha   90.00
_cell.angle_beta   90.00
_cell.angle_gamma   90.00
#
_symmetry.space_group_name_H-M   'P 1'
#
loop_
_entity.id
_entity.type
_entity.pdbx_description
1 polymer ?
#
loop_
_entity_poly.entity_id
_entity_poly.type
_entity_poly.pdbx_seq_one_letter_code
_entity_poly.pdbx_strand_id
1 'polypeptide(L)'
;MEQGKIIKIISNQYDVRLNSGETVTCVAMGKLRKSHSPIVGDYVEVERFDGSIGIQKILPRRNELRRPSIANVDQAIIVMSTVIPDFSLQLIDRLIFQICYAGIKPILCVTKMDLIPDDSWIYDAIKEYRKSGYTVIESGVGYSDDALKQVLKDRVSVLTGQSGAGKSSLLNRIEPNFHLQTQETSKALGRGRHTTRHCELHAVAG
;
A
#
# COMPACT_ATOMS: atom_id res chain seq x y z
N MET A 1 12.79 15.11 -23.21
CA MET A 1 11.80 14.65 -22.22
C MET A 1 12.39 13.49 -21.46
N GLU A 2 12.30 13.49 -20.14
CA GLU A 2 12.77 12.43 -19.25
C GLU A 2 11.57 11.62 -18.76
N GLN A 3 11.77 10.35 -18.46
CA GLN A 3 10.72 9.50 -17.91
C GLN A 3 11.00 9.15 -16.46
N GLY A 4 9.94 9.03 -15.66
CA GLY A 4 10.05 8.67 -14.26
C GLY A 4 8.73 8.14 -13.69
N LYS A 5 8.75 7.82 -12.40
CA LYS A 5 7.60 7.30 -11.65
C LYS A 5 7.23 8.26 -10.53
N ILE A 6 5.96 8.61 -10.42
CA ILE A 6 5.45 9.42 -9.29
C ILE A 6 5.55 8.58 -8.03
N ILE A 7 6.32 9.06 -7.05
CA ILE A 7 6.51 8.37 -5.77
C ILE A 7 5.74 9.04 -4.63
N LYS A 8 5.41 10.33 -4.75
CA LYS A 8 4.71 11.10 -3.71
C LYS A 8 3.93 12.25 -4.30
N ILE A 9 2.81 12.61 -3.68
CA ILE A 9 1.98 13.76 -4.06
C ILE A 9 1.63 14.56 -2.82
N ILE A 10 1.96 15.86 -2.82
CA ILE A 10 1.58 16.82 -1.77
C ILE A 10 1.05 18.07 -2.45
N SER A 11 -0.19 18.46 -2.18
CA SER A 11 -0.78 19.75 -2.60
C SER A 11 -0.49 20.14 -4.06
N ASN A 12 -0.72 19.23 -5.01
CA ASN A 12 -0.43 19.42 -6.45
C ASN A 12 1.07 19.47 -6.84
N GLN A 13 1.97 19.15 -5.93
CA GLN A 13 3.37 18.86 -6.24
C GLN A 13 3.57 17.35 -6.30
N TYR A 14 4.34 16.92 -7.28
CA TYR A 14 4.56 15.50 -7.60
C TYR A 14 6.06 15.20 -7.50
N ASP A 15 6.46 14.38 -6.55
CA ASP A 15 7.82 13.89 -6.51
C ASP A 15 7.93 12.71 -7.46
N VAL A 16 8.79 12.88 -8.47
CA VAL A 16 9.00 11.91 -9.55
C VAL A 16 10.43 11.38 -9.44
N ARG A 17 10.57 10.07 -9.30
CA ARG A 17 11.86 9.39 -9.45
C ARG A 17 12.10 9.12 -10.92
N LEU A 18 13.08 9.79 -11.50
CA LEU A 18 13.50 9.62 -12.89
C LEU A 18 14.20 8.29 -13.09
N ASN A 19 14.25 7.84 -14.34
CA ASN A 19 15.00 6.62 -14.71
C ASN A 19 16.50 6.75 -14.45
N SER A 20 17.03 7.97 -14.33
CA SER A 20 18.40 8.26 -13.90
C SER A 20 18.67 7.97 -12.42
N GLY A 21 17.61 7.77 -11.62
CA GLY A 21 17.66 7.65 -10.15
C GLY A 21 17.48 8.98 -9.41
N GLU A 22 17.53 10.12 -10.10
CA GLU A 22 17.26 11.45 -9.53
C GLU A 22 15.79 11.55 -9.11
N THR A 23 15.50 12.22 -7.99
CA THR A 23 14.13 12.58 -7.60
C THR A 23 13.94 14.07 -7.79
N VAL A 24 12.90 14.44 -8.55
CA VAL A 24 12.57 15.82 -8.89
C VAL A 24 11.14 16.15 -8.49
N THR A 25 10.89 17.37 -8.05
CA THR A 25 9.53 17.85 -7.75
C THR A 25 8.95 18.53 -8.98
N CYS A 26 7.81 18.04 -9.44
CA CYS A 26 7.13 18.46 -10.65
C CYS A 26 5.76 19.09 -10.36
N VAL A 27 5.24 19.85 -11.32
CA VAL A 27 3.85 20.31 -11.36
C VAL A 27 3.12 19.69 -12.56
N ALA A 28 1.83 19.40 -12.44
CA ALA A 28 1.04 18.92 -13.56
C ALA A 28 0.70 20.09 -14.50
N MET A 29 0.99 19.97 -15.80
CA MET A 29 0.66 20.98 -16.80
C MET A 29 -0.83 21.03 -17.09
N GLY A 30 -1.36 22.21 -17.45
CA GLY A 30 -2.80 22.53 -17.46
C GLY A 30 -3.71 21.58 -18.26
N LYS A 31 -3.21 20.89 -19.29
CA LYS A 31 -3.97 19.92 -20.09
C LYS A 31 -4.22 18.60 -19.34
N LEU A 32 -3.29 18.18 -18.47
CA LEU A 32 -3.41 16.91 -17.73
C LEU A 32 -4.48 16.98 -16.64
N ARG A 33 -4.73 18.16 -16.06
CA ARG A 33 -5.76 18.35 -15.03
C ARG A 33 -7.19 18.11 -15.53
N LYS A 34 -7.41 18.15 -16.84
CA LYS A 34 -8.76 18.02 -17.45
C LYS A 34 -9.12 16.59 -17.85
N SER A 35 -8.13 15.72 -18.12
CA SER A 35 -8.39 14.37 -18.65
C SER A 35 -8.22 13.27 -17.58
N HIS A 36 -7.06 13.21 -16.93
CA HIS A 36 -6.76 12.22 -15.88
C HIS A 36 -5.80 12.85 -14.88
N SER A 37 -6.18 12.93 -13.61
CA SER A 37 -5.28 13.41 -12.56
C SER A 37 -4.16 12.39 -12.34
N PRO A 38 -2.88 12.84 -12.26
CA PRO A 38 -1.79 11.96 -11.90
C PRO A 38 -1.98 11.39 -10.48
N ILE A 39 -1.64 10.11 -10.30
CA ILE A 39 -1.66 9.45 -9.00
C ILE A 39 -0.30 8.81 -8.71
N VAL A 40 -0.06 8.47 -7.45
CA VAL A 40 1.17 7.75 -7.05
C VAL A 40 1.28 6.44 -7.84
N GLY A 41 2.49 6.12 -8.30
CA GLY A 41 2.75 4.95 -9.13
C GLY A 41 2.62 5.17 -10.63
N ASP A 42 2.11 6.32 -11.08
CA ASP A 42 2.08 6.64 -12.52
C ASP A 42 3.49 6.76 -13.08
N TYR A 43 3.71 6.20 -14.27
CA TYR A 43 4.84 6.54 -15.10
C TYR A 43 4.51 7.79 -15.91
N VAL A 44 5.44 8.75 -15.94
CA VAL A 44 5.22 10.07 -16.54
C VAL A 44 6.40 10.50 -17.40
N GLU A 45 6.11 11.35 -18.37
CA GLU A 45 7.12 12.12 -19.11
C GLU A 45 7.16 13.53 -18.53
N VAL A 46 8.38 13.99 -18.19
CA VAL A 46 8.63 15.30 -17.61
C VAL A 46 9.51 16.13 -18.51
N GLU A 47 9.35 17.44 -18.45
CA GLU A 47 10.15 18.39 -19.19
C GLU A 47 10.59 19.52 -18.25
N ARG A 48 11.85 19.96 -18.42
CA ARG A 48 12.41 21.08 -17.67
C ARG A 48 12.14 22.38 -18.42
N PHE A 49 11.59 23.35 -17.73
CA PHE A 49 11.37 24.71 -18.19
C PHE A 49 12.19 25.66 -17.32
N ASP A 50 12.28 26.94 -17.74
CA ASP A 50 12.95 27.93 -16.93
C ASP A 50 12.41 27.98 -15.49
N GLY A 51 13.17 27.40 -14.56
CA GLY A 51 12.89 27.40 -13.13
C GLY A 51 11.86 26.37 -12.63
N SER A 52 11.32 25.48 -13.48
CA SER A 52 10.35 24.47 -13.05
C SER A 52 10.41 23.19 -13.88
N ILE A 53 9.84 22.10 -13.34
CA ILE A 53 9.70 20.82 -14.04
C ILE A 53 8.21 20.49 -14.15
N GLY A 54 7.76 20.22 -15.36
CA GLY A 54 6.35 19.93 -15.64
C GLY A 54 6.12 18.48 -16.07
N ILE A 55 5.07 17.86 -15.55
CA ILE A 55 4.55 16.59 -16.08
C ILE A 55 3.78 16.92 -17.36
N GLN A 56 4.27 16.40 -18.49
CA GLN A 56 3.67 16.59 -19.81
C GLN A 56 2.66 15.51 -20.15
N LYS A 57 2.95 14.27 -19.72
CA LYS A 57 2.14 13.11 -20.09
C LYS A 57 2.16 12.04 -19.00
N ILE A 58 1.02 11.39 -18.81
CA ILE A 58 0.89 10.15 -18.03
C ILE A 58 0.92 9.01 -19.02
N LEU A 59 1.80 8.03 -18.78
CA LEU A 59 1.89 6.82 -19.58
C LEU A 59 0.74 5.85 -19.22
N PRO A 60 0.37 4.92 -20.12
CA PRO A 60 -0.72 3.97 -19.85
C PRO A 60 -0.50 3.21 -18.54
N ARG A 61 -1.52 3.17 -17.71
CA ARG A 61 -1.53 2.39 -16.47
C ARG A 61 -1.73 0.91 -16.79
N ARG A 62 -0.94 0.04 -16.15
CA ARG A 62 -1.16 -1.41 -16.17
C ARG A 62 -2.37 -1.79 -15.32
N ASN A 63 -2.52 -1.15 -14.18
CA ASN A 63 -3.62 -1.29 -13.24
C ASN A 63 -3.70 -0.06 -12.34
N GLU A 64 -4.84 0.09 -11.65
CA GLU A 64 -5.03 1.12 -10.62
C GLU A 64 -5.99 0.67 -9.52
N LEU A 65 -5.77 1.17 -8.32
CA LEU A 65 -6.71 1.11 -7.21
C LEU A 65 -7.24 2.52 -6.91
N ARG A 66 -8.51 2.58 -6.50
CA ARG A 66 -9.14 3.85 -6.08
C ARG A 66 -8.86 4.17 -4.61
N ARG A 67 -8.69 3.15 -3.78
CA ARG A 67 -8.42 3.28 -2.34
C ARG A 67 -7.46 2.19 -1.87
N PRO A 68 -6.21 2.57 -1.58
CA PRO A 68 -5.60 3.88 -1.84
C PRO A 68 -5.51 4.19 -3.34
N SER A 69 -5.43 5.49 -3.69
CA SER A 69 -5.27 5.91 -5.09
C SER A 69 -3.83 5.69 -5.52
N ILE A 70 -3.60 4.57 -6.22
CA ILE A 70 -2.27 4.15 -6.67
C ILE A 70 -2.36 3.37 -7.98
N ALA A 71 -1.35 3.52 -8.84
CA ALA A 71 -1.24 2.82 -10.12
C ALA A 71 0.01 1.95 -10.22
N ASN A 72 0.00 1.03 -11.18
CA ASN A 72 1.16 0.22 -11.57
C ASN A 72 1.78 -0.57 -10.41
N VAL A 73 0.93 -1.22 -9.60
CA VAL A 73 1.34 -2.10 -8.50
C VAL A 73 1.35 -3.57 -8.93
N ASP A 74 2.22 -4.37 -8.31
CA ASP A 74 2.32 -5.79 -8.59
C ASP A 74 1.37 -6.60 -7.71
N GLN A 75 1.17 -6.15 -6.48
CA GLN A 75 0.37 -6.87 -5.48
C GLN A 75 -0.20 -5.93 -4.42
N ALA A 76 -1.27 -6.37 -3.78
CA ALA A 76 -1.88 -5.66 -2.66
C ALA A 76 -1.93 -6.57 -1.42
N ILE A 77 -1.34 -6.08 -0.33
CA ILE A 77 -1.32 -6.78 0.95
C ILE A 77 -2.51 -6.29 1.76
N ILE A 78 -3.48 -7.18 1.97
CA ILE A 78 -4.64 -6.95 2.82
C ILE A 78 -4.22 -7.21 4.25
N VAL A 79 -4.06 -6.15 5.03
CA VAL A 79 -3.69 -6.26 6.45
C VAL A 79 -4.97 -6.31 7.28
N MET A 80 -5.17 -7.42 7.96
CA MET A 80 -6.32 -7.68 8.82
C MET A 80 -5.85 -8.04 10.22
N SER A 81 -6.42 -7.40 11.21
CA SER A 81 -6.15 -7.68 12.61
C SER A 81 -7.04 -8.81 13.13
N THR A 82 -6.53 -9.63 14.04
CA THR A 82 -7.34 -10.62 14.77
C THR A 82 -8.24 -9.98 15.81
N VAL A 83 -7.77 -8.89 16.42
CA VAL A 83 -8.49 -8.14 17.47
C VAL A 83 -8.29 -6.63 17.27
N ILE A 84 -9.29 -5.86 17.56
CA ILE A 84 -9.31 -4.38 17.55
C ILE A 84 -8.49 -3.78 16.38
N PRO A 85 -9.11 -3.64 15.20
CA PRO A 85 -10.49 -3.99 14.84
C PRO A 85 -10.69 -5.51 14.69
N ASP A 86 -11.93 -5.97 14.82
CA ASP A 86 -12.28 -7.37 14.73
C ASP A 86 -11.95 -7.97 13.36
N PHE A 87 -11.59 -9.25 13.36
CA PHE A 87 -11.38 -10.02 12.14
C PHE A 87 -12.68 -10.18 11.37
N SER A 88 -12.69 -9.81 10.10
CA SER A 88 -13.90 -9.80 9.27
C SER A 88 -13.67 -10.47 7.92
N LEU A 89 -14.23 -11.68 7.76
CA LEU A 89 -14.23 -12.41 6.48
C LEU A 89 -14.89 -11.59 5.38
N GLN A 90 -16.03 -10.98 5.67
CA GLN A 90 -16.75 -10.16 4.68
C GLN A 90 -15.90 -9.00 4.15
N LEU A 91 -15.08 -8.38 5.00
CA LEU A 91 -14.19 -7.31 4.56
C LEU A 91 -13.03 -7.85 3.74
N ILE A 92 -12.45 -8.98 4.15
CA ILE A 92 -11.36 -9.65 3.41
C ILE A 92 -11.86 -10.00 2.00
N ASP A 93 -12.98 -10.68 1.87
CA ASP A 93 -13.54 -11.12 0.59
C ASP A 93 -13.84 -9.93 -0.33
N ARG A 94 -14.42 -8.86 0.22
CA ARG A 94 -14.65 -7.62 -0.53
C ARG A 94 -13.36 -6.98 -1.03
N LEU A 95 -12.31 -6.95 -0.21
CA LEU A 95 -11.01 -6.40 -0.61
C LEU A 95 -10.34 -7.29 -1.65
N ILE A 96 -10.37 -8.61 -1.48
CA ILE A 96 -9.88 -9.59 -2.48
C ILE A 96 -10.57 -9.34 -3.82
N PHE A 97 -11.90 -9.25 -3.82
CA PHE A 97 -12.67 -9.00 -5.05
C PHE A 97 -12.22 -7.71 -5.74
N GLN A 98 -12.13 -6.60 -4.99
CA GLN A 98 -11.72 -5.31 -5.54
C GLN A 98 -10.30 -5.32 -6.13
N ILE A 99 -9.37 -6.01 -5.46
CA ILE A 99 -7.97 -6.14 -5.87
C ILE A 99 -7.86 -7.00 -7.12
N CYS A 100 -8.54 -8.16 -7.14
CA CYS A 100 -8.58 -9.03 -8.31
C CYS A 100 -9.24 -8.36 -9.51
N TYR A 101 -10.34 -7.61 -9.30
CA TYR A 101 -11.01 -6.85 -10.35
C TYR A 101 -10.11 -5.78 -10.98
N ALA A 102 -9.20 -5.20 -10.19
CA ALA A 102 -8.19 -4.28 -10.68
C ALA A 102 -6.99 -4.97 -11.39
N GLY A 103 -6.98 -6.28 -11.54
CA GLY A 103 -5.88 -7.05 -12.13
C GLY A 103 -4.63 -7.09 -11.24
N ILE A 104 -4.79 -7.00 -9.92
CA ILE A 104 -3.71 -6.97 -8.94
C ILE A 104 -3.76 -8.27 -8.11
N LYS A 105 -2.60 -8.80 -7.73
CA LYS A 105 -2.51 -10.01 -6.90
C LYS A 105 -2.82 -9.68 -5.43
N PRO A 106 -3.83 -10.27 -4.79
CA PRO A 106 -4.07 -10.11 -3.36
C PRO A 106 -3.17 -11.03 -2.54
N ILE A 107 -2.71 -10.52 -1.39
CA ILE A 107 -2.00 -11.28 -0.35
C ILE A 107 -2.65 -10.90 0.97
N LEU A 108 -2.99 -11.87 1.79
CA LEU A 108 -3.55 -11.64 3.12
C LEU A 108 -2.43 -11.62 4.16
N CYS A 109 -2.38 -10.59 4.99
CA CYS A 109 -1.52 -10.52 6.16
C CYS A 109 -2.38 -10.37 7.41
N VAL A 110 -2.43 -11.41 8.23
CA VAL A 110 -3.20 -11.44 9.48
C VAL A 110 -2.27 -11.03 10.62
N THR A 111 -2.60 -9.92 11.28
CA THR A 111 -1.77 -9.33 12.34
C THR A 111 -2.33 -9.62 13.72
N LYS A 112 -1.50 -9.43 14.76
CA LYS A 112 -1.83 -9.65 16.18
C LYS A 112 -2.21 -11.09 16.47
N MET A 113 -1.59 -12.04 15.77
CA MET A 113 -1.82 -13.47 15.97
C MET A 113 -1.47 -13.94 17.40
N ASP A 114 -0.56 -13.22 18.05
CA ASP A 114 -0.14 -13.42 19.44
C ASP A 114 -1.23 -13.07 20.47
N LEU A 115 -2.33 -12.44 20.06
CA LEU A 115 -3.40 -12.00 20.95
C LEU A 115 -4.65 -12.90 20.93
N ILE A 116 -4.61 -14.00 20.18
CA ILE A 116 -5.73 -14.96 20.11
C ILE A 116 -5.31 -16.32 20.67
N PRO A 117 -6.24 -17.07 21.29
CA PRO A 117 -5.96 -18.42 21.78
C PRO A 117 -5.76 -19.42 20.62
N ASP A 118 -5.05 -20.52 20.88
CA ASP A 118 -4.69 -21.53 19.88
C ASP A 118 -5.91 -22.23 19.24
N ASP A 119 -7.05 -22.22 19.90
CA ASP A 119 -8.32 -22.80 19.43
C ASP A 119 -9.21 -21.78 18.70
N SER A 120 -8.68 -20.60 18.38
CA SER A 120 -9.44 -19.58 17.67
C SER A 120 -9.88 -20.03 16.27
N TRP A 121 -11.13 -19.81 15.94
CA TRP A 121 -11.71 -20.06 14.61
C TRP A 121 -10.98 -19.34 13.47
N ILE A 122 -10.19 -18.29 13.78
CA ILE A 122 -9.42 -17.52 12.81
C ILE A 122 -8.37 -18.42 12.13
N TYR A 123 -7.79 -19.40 12.84
CA TYR A 123 -6.86 -20.35 12.25
C TYR A 123 -7.52 -21.21 11.16
N ASP A 124 -8.77 -21.61 11.36
CA ASP A 124 -9.51 -22.34 10.33
C ASP A 124 -9.83 -21.46 9.13
N ALA A 125 -10.20 -20.21 9.36
CA ALA A 125 -10.37 -19.23 8.27
C ALA A 125 -9.08 -19.05 7.46
N ILE A 126 -7.92 -18.92 8.11
CA ILE A 126 -6.61 -18.83 7.45
C ILE A 126 -6.34 -20.07 6.59
N LYS A 127 -6.64 -21.28 7.10
CA LYS A 127 -6.48 -22.54 6.33
C LYS A 127 -7.36 -22.53 5.08
N GLU A 128 -8.61 -22.09 5.18
CA GLU A 128 -9.53 -22.03 4.03
C GLU A 128 -9.05 -21.04 2.96
N TYR A 129 -8.53 -19.86 3.33
CA TYR A 129 -7.91 -18.95 2.36
C TYR A 129 -6.68 -19.57 1.68
N ARG A 130 -5.83 -20.28 2.43
CA ARG A 130 -4.68 -21.00 1.85
C ARG A 130 -5.11 -22.11 0.88
N LYS A 131 -6.12 -22.90 1.23
CA LYS A 131 -6.70 -23.94 0.34
C LYS A 131 -7.29 -23.31 -0.93
N SER A 132 -7.86 -22.11 -0.84
CA SER A 132 -8.37 -21.36 -1.97
C SER A 132 -7.27 -20.72 -2.84
N GLY A 133 -6.00 -20.98 -2.56
CA GLY A 133 -4.86 -20.53 -3.35
C GLY A 133 -4.32 -19.14 -2.98
N TYR A 134 -4.82 -18.52 -1.91
CA TYR A 134 -4.28 -17.23 -1.45
C TYR A 134 -3.02 -17.41 -0.61
N THR A 135 -2.07 -16.50 -0.81
CA THR A 135 -0.92 -16.38 0.11
C THR A 135 -1.40 -15.72 1.39
N VAL A 136 -1.22 -16.39 2.53
CA VAL A 136 -1.57 -15.86 3.85
C VAL A 136 -0.33 -15.83 4.73
N ILE A 137 0.01 -14.64 5.21
CA ILE A 137 1.12 -14.35 6.13
C ILE A 137 0.52 -14.09 7.51
N GLU A 138 1.04 -14.77 8.51
CA GLU A 138 0.71 -14.55 9.92
C GLU A 138 1.77 -13.65 10.55
N SER A 139 1.34 -12.70 11.39
CA SER A 139 2.19 -11.69 11.98
C SER A 139 1.74 -11.34 13.39
N GLY A 140 2.70 -11.14 14.29
CA GLY A 140 2.46 -10.85 15.69
C GLY A 140 3.77 -10.78 16.47
N VAL A 141 3.69 -10.60 17.78
CA VAL A 141 4.87 -10.72 18.65
C VAL A 141 5.34 -12.17 18.61
N GLY A 142 6.64 -12.38 18.37
CA GLY A 142 7.22 -13.72 18.23
C GLY A 142 7.10 -14.37 16.85
N TYR A 143 6.40 -13.75 15.90
CA TYR A 143 6.33 -14.20 14.50
C TYR A 143 7.47 -13.61 13.68
N SER A 144 8.07 -14.43 12.78
CA SER A 144 9.08 -13.96 11.83
C SER A 144 8.47 -13.06 10.75
N ASP A 145 9.21 -12.02 10.35
CA ASP A 145 8.88 -11.15 9.23
C ASP A 145 9.43 -11.66 7.88
N ASP A 146 10.13 -12.79 7.84
CA ASP A 146 10.83 -13.29 6.65
C ASP A 146 9.87 -13.55 5.48
N ALA A 147 8.71 -14.17 5.74
CA ALA A 147 7.71 -14.42 4.71
C ALA A 147 7.20 -13.11 4.08
N LEU A 148 7.02 -12.07 4.89
CA LEU A 148 6.60 -10.75 4.40
C LEU A 148 7.71 -10.06 3.62
N LYS A 149 8.95 -10.09 4.11
CA LYS A 149 10.12 -9.56 3.39
C LYS A 149 10.30 -10.23 2.04
N GLN A 150 10.19 -11.56 1.99
CA GLN A 150 10.29 -12.32 0.74
C GLN A 150 9.21 -11.93 -0.27
N VAL A 151 7.98 -11.73 0.19
CA VAL A 151 6.87 -11.30 -0.66
C VAL A 151 7.07 -9.88 -1.20
N LEU A 152 7.63 -8.98 -0.39
CA LEU A 152 7.87 -7.59 -0.78
C LEU A 152 9.04 -7.41 -1.74
N LYS A 153 9.98 -8.35 -1.75
CA LYS A 153 11.22 -8.25 -2.53
C LYS A 153 10.93 -8.08 -4.03
N ASP A 154 11.55 -7.07 -4.64
CA ASP A 154 11.45 -6.74 -6.06
C ASP A 154 10.01 -6.52 -6.56
N ARG A 155 9.10 -6.09 -5.67
CA ARG A 155 7.69 -5.88 -5.97
C ARG A 155 7.20 -4.50 -5.52
N VAL A 156 6.41 -3.87 -6.36
CA VAL A 156 5.63 -2.69 -5.96
C VAL A 156 4.38 -3.18 -5.25
N SER A 157 4.38 -3.04 -3.93
CA SER A 157 3.32 -3.55 -3.06
C SER A 157 2.54 -2.41 -2.43
N VAL A 158 1.22 -2.54 -2.36
CA VAL A 158 0.36 -1.61 -1.61
C VAL A 158 -0.25 -2.32 -0.41
N LEU A 159 -0.21 -1.65 0.75
CA LEU A 159 -0.90 -2.14 1.94
C LEU A 159 -2.29 -1.52 2.03
N THR A 160 -3.30 -2.35 2.22
CA THR A 160 -4.70 -1.94 2.42
C THR A 160 -5.29 -2.67 3.62
N GLY A 161 -6.41 -2.21 4.13
CA GLY A 161 -7.07 -2.80 5.30
C GLY A 161 -7.56 -1.73 6.26
N GLN A 162 -8.21 -2.16 7.34
CA GLN A 162 -8.83 -1.26 8.33
C GLN A 162 -7.78 -0.37 9.02
N SER A 163 -8.23 0.79 9.49
CA SER A 163 -7.44 1.60 10.42
C SER A 163 -7.24 0.82 11.73
N GLY A 164 -6.02 0.85 12.28
CA GLY A 164 -5.70 0.07 13.48
C GLY A 164 -5.37 -1.41 13.25
N ALA A 165 -5.43 -1.90 12.00
CA ALA A 165 -5.01 -3.27 11.67
C ALA A 165 -3.48 -3.50 11.72
N GLY A 166 -2.68 -2.48 12.07
CA GLY A 166 -1.23 -2.62 12.26
C GLY A 166 -0.38 -2.36 11.02
N LYS A 167 -0.90 -1.73 9.95
CA LYS A 167 -0.12 -1.45 8.72
C LYS A 167 1.17 -0.68 8.97
N SER A 168 1.09 0.45 9.69
CA SER A 168 2.28 1.26 10.00
C SER A 168 3.26 0.52 10.91
N SER A 169 2.77 -0.22 11.90
CA SER A 169 3.61 -1.03 12.78
C SER A 169 4.34 -2.13 12.01
N LEU A 170 3.64 -2.77 11.08
CA LEU A 170 4.20 -3.81 10.21
C LEU A 170 5.33 -3.23 9.34
N LEU A 171 5.09 -2.07 8.69
CA LEU A 171 6.09 -1.42 7.86
C LEU A 171 7.31 -0.93 8.67
N ASN A 172 7.11 -0.33 9.84
CA ASN A 172 8.20 0.09 10.72
C ASN A 172 9.04 -1.09 11.23
N ARG A 173 8.45 -2.28 11.36
CA ARG A 173 9.16 -3.48 11.77
C ARG A 173 10.02 -4.04 10.64
N ILE A 174 9.54 -3.96 9.39
CA ILE A 174 10.29 -4.39 8.20
C ILE A 174 11.42 -3.41 7.89
N GLU A 175 11.13 -2.12 7.96
CA GLU A 175 12.08 -1.04 7.67
C GLU A 175 11.98 0.04 8.77
N PRO A 176 12.81 -0.06 9.81
CA PRO A 176 12.79 0.86 10.95
C PRO A 176 12.99 2.34 10.58
N ASN A 177 13.65 2.61 9.44
CA ASN A 177 13.90 3.98 8.99
C ASN A 177 12.66 4.71 8.46
N PHE A 178 11.53 4.02 8.27
CA PHE A 178 10.31 4.67 7.81
C PHE A 178 9.70 5.62 8.84
N HIS A 179 9.85 5.35 10.13
CA HIS A 179 9.31 6.16 11.23
C HIS A 179 7.83 6.55 11.02
N LEU A 180 7.04 5.64 10.45
CA LEU A 180 5.61 5.88 10.22
C LEU A 180 4.88 6.06 11.55
N GLN A 181 4.00 7.06 11.62
CA GLN A 181 3.18 7.26 12.82
C GLN A 181 2.27 6.06 13.05
N THR A 182 2.41 5.43 14.21
CA THR A 182 1.52 4.38 14.69
C THR A 182 0.52 4.99 15.66
N GLN A 183 -0.77 4.68 15.48
CA GLN A 183 -1.80 5.08 16.46
C GLN A 183 -2.16 3.88 17.32
N GLU A 184 -2.14 4.08 18.64
CA GLU A 184 -2.85 3.21 19.56
C GLU A 184 -4.36 3.31 19.24
N THR A 185 -5.00 2.15 19.06
CA THR A 185 -6.45 2.09 18.88
C THR A 185 -7.11 2.52 20.18
N SER A 186 -7.71 3.72 20.21
CA SER A 186 -8.45 4.14 21.38
C SER A 186 -9.66 3.20 21.59
N LYS A 187 -9.71 2.52 22.72
CA LYS A 187 -10.79 1.61 23.11
C LYS A 187 -12.19 2.27 23.14
N ALA A 188 -12.26 3.60 23.10
CA ALA A 188 -13.50 4.34 23.32
C ALA A 188 -14.41 4.54 22.09
N LEU A 189 -13.93 4.34 20.84
CA LEU A 189 -14.72 4.73 19.66
C LEU A 189 -14.71 3.72 18.49
N GLY A 190 -13.95 2.64 18.52
CA GLY A 190 -13.94 1.64 17.43
C GLY A 190 -13.63 2.18 16.02
N ARG A 191 -13.43 3.48 15.88
CA ARG A 191 -13.13 4.18 14.63
C ARG A 191 -11.82 4.96 14.82
N GLY A 192 -10.72 4.38 14.37
CA GLY A 192 -9.45 5.09 14.33
C GLY A 192 -9.56 6.36 13.48
N ARG A 193 -9.03 7.46 13.99
CA ARG A 193 -8.82 8.69 13.21
C ARG A 193 -7.99 8.35 11.99
N HIS A 194 -8.44 8.71 10.77
CA HIS A 194 -7.70 8.49 9.53
C HIS A 194 -6.32 9.14 9.59
N THR A 195 -5.28 8.35 9.82
CA THR A 195 -3.89 8.83 9.94
C THR A 195 -3.18 8.91 8.60
N THR A 196 -3.58 8.12 7.61
CA THR A 196 -2.87 8.03 6.33
C THR A 196 -3.75 8.58 5.22
N ARG A 197 -3.72 9.90 5.01
CA ARG A 197 -4.38 10.56 3.87
C ARG A 197 -3.47 10.67 2.64
N HIS A 198 -2.19 10.32 2.78
CA HIS A 198 -1.20 10.43 1.72
C HIS A 198 -0.73 9.04 1.32
N CYS A 199 -0.68 8.79 0.02
CA CYS A 199 -0.06 7.63 -0.57
C CYS A 199 1.37 8.04 -0.97
N GLU A 200 2.36 7.24 -0.57
CA GLU A 200 3.77 7.44 -0.90
C GLU A 200 4.43 6.10 -1.14
N LEU A 201 5.30 6.01 -2.14
CA LEU A 201 6.11 4.83 -2.43
C LEU A 201 7.44 4.93 -1.69
N HIS A 202 7.68 3.98 -0.80
CA HIS A 202 8.93 3.83 -0.09
C HIS A 202 9.73 2.67 -0.65
N ALA A 203 11.06 2.82 -0.74
CA ALA A 203 11.95 1.70 -1.03
C ALA A 203 12.19 0.93 0.27
N VAL A 204 11.99 -0.38 0.23
CA VAL A 204 12.40 -1.30 1.31
C VAL A 204 13.77 -1.84 0.93
N ALA A 205 14.75 -1.72 1.85
CA ALA A 205 16.06 -2.32 1.65
C ALA A 205 15.91 -3.85 1.61
N GLY A 206 16.40 -4.47 0.54
CA GLY A 206 16.36 -5.90 0.30
C GLY A 206 17.50 -6.64 0.98
#